data_3bd4b1a64d4067ae5296e7dd544a492d
#
_entry.id   3bd4b1a64d4067ae5296e7dd544a492d
#
_cell.length_a   1.000
_cell.length_b   1.000
_cell.length_c   1.000
_cell.angle_alpha   90.00
_cell.angle_beta   90.00
_cell.angle_gamma   90.00
#
_symmetry.space_group_name_H-M   'P 1'
#
loop_
_entity.id
_entity.type
_entity.pdbx_description
1 polymer ?
#
loop_
_entity_poly.entity_id
_entity_poly.type
_entity_poly.pdbx_seq_one_letter_code
_entity_poly.pdbx_strand_id
1 'polypeptide(L)'
;ANPSLASLVGSEMCIRDRYMDALTLWMAVGFLFAGYSVIANDSVQTLGTWIASNNDRFNWKVMWGAASAVLLYTLWYGWYMNGGDISYGRLNKIPFQEIQWYHAMAPALLLALTRIGVPVSTSFLVLSAFASTFVLEKMLVKSMMGYAVAAVAAYVIWIVVSRILDEAKPVKEEHKRWWRIGQWVTTGFLSVSYTHLTLP
;
A
#
# COMPACT_ATOMS: atom_id res chain seq x y z
N ALA A 1 32.65 -32.80 -35.59
CA ALA A 1 32.10 -33.49 -34.44
C ALA A 1 30.79 -32.80 -34.07
N ASN A 2 29.66 -33.43 -34.31
CA ASN A 2 28.38 -32.91 -33.87
C ASN A 2 28.36 -32.92 -32.33
N PRO A 3 28.03 -31.80 -31.67
CA PRO A 3 27.83 -31.85 -30.25
C PRO A 3 26.72 -32.84 -29.95
N SER A 4 26.96 -33.76 -29.03
CA SER A 4 25.99 -34.81 -28.71
C SER A 4 24.69 -34.13 -28.21
N LEU A 5 23.53 -34.66 -28.62
CA LEU A 5 22.21 -34.18 -28.18
C LEU A 5 22.15 -34.03 -26.65
N ALA A 6 22.84 -34.89 -25.90
CA ALA A 6 22.95 -34.84 -24.46
C ALA A 6 23.63 -33.55 -23.94
N SER A 7 24.64 -33.02 -24.67
CA SER A 7 25.31 -31.76 -24.25
C SER A 7 24.45 -30.53 -24.53
N LEU A 8 23.64 -30.56 -25.59
CA LEU A 8 22.69 -29.48 -25.89
C LEU A 8 21.53 -29.47 -24.89
N VAL A 9 20.95 -30.62 -24.59
CA VAL A 9 19.89 -30.74 -23.57
C VAL A 9 20.40 -30.33 -22.19
N GLY A 10 21.63 -30.71 -21.82
CA GLY A 10 22.23 -30.31 -20.56
C GLY A 10 22.49 -28.80 -20.48
N SER A 11 22.91 -28.13 -21.55
CA SER A 11 23.12 -26.71 -21.61
C SER A 11 21.83 -25.92 -21.54
N GLU A 12 20.79 -26.35 -22.23
CA GLU A 12 19.45 -25.70 -22.15
C GLU A 12 18.82 -25.87 -20.80
N MET A 13 18.95 -27.01 -20.15
CA MET A 13 18.45 -27.23 -18.78
C MET A 13 19.19 -26.37 -17.79
N CYS A 14 20.49 -26.23 -17.87
CA CYS A 14 21.30 -25.39 -16.99
C CYS A 14 21.01 -23.88 -17.19
N ILE A 15 20.75 -23.45 -18.40
CA ILE A 15 20.35 -22.06 -18.71
C ILE A 15 18.95 -21.80 -18.14
N ARG A 16 18.03 -22.71 -18.30
CA ARG A 16 16.66 -22.59 -17.77
C ARG A 16 16.64 -22.53 -16.24
N ASP A 17 17.41 -23.37 -15.56
CA ASP A 17 17.51 -23.37 -14.11
C ASP A 17 18.08 -22.04 -13.60
N ARG A 18 19.13 -21.54 -14.22
CA ARG A 18 19.74 -20.24 -13.87
C ARG A 18 18.79 -19.07 -14.11
N TYR A 19 18.00 -19.13 -15.18
CA TYR A 19 16.98 -18.11 -15.47
C TYR A 19 15.85 -18.12 -14.42
N MET A 20 15.39 -19.32 -14.04
CA MET A 20 14.37 -19.48 -13.00
C MET A 20 14.87 -19.01 -11.63
N ASP A 21 16.13 -19.25 -11.27
CA ASP A 21 16.75 -18.76 -10.05
C ASP A 21 16.82 -17.22 -10.04
N ALA A 22 17.22 -16.61 -11.14
CA ALA A 22 17.27 -15.16 -11.28
C ALA A 22 15.88 -14.53 -11.21
N LEU A 23 14.88 -15.14 -11.84
CA LEU A 23 13.48 -14.72 -11.78
C LEU A 23 12.96 -14.76 -10.34
N THR A 24 13.20 -15.84 -9.62
CA THR A 24 12.81 -16.03 -8.23
C THR A 24 13.48 -14.99 -7.33
N LEU A 25 14.75 -14.68 -7.56
CA LEU A 25 15.48 -13.65 -6.83
C LEU A 25 14.83 -12.27 -7.02
N TRP A 26 14.54 -11.87 -8.26
CA TRP A 26 13.91 -10.58 -8.53
C TRP A 26 12.50 -10.48 -7.96
N MET A 27 11.74 -11.57 -7.98
CA MET A 27 10.44 -11.64 -7.31
C MET A 27 10.56 -11.41 -5.81
N ALA A 28 11.50 -12.09 -5.15
CA ALA A 28 11.73 -11.95 -3.71
C ALA A 28 12.19 -10.54 -3.33
N VAL A 29 13.16 -9.99 -4.06
CA VAL A 29 13.68 -8.63 -3.84
C VAL A 29 12.59 -7.59 -4.08
N GLY A 30 11.85 -7.70 -5.17
CA GLY A 30 10.73 -6.81 -5.48
C GLY A 30 9.64 -6.86 -4.42
N PHE A 31 9.30 -8.05 -3.94
CA PHE A 31 8.31 -8.23 -2.88
C PHE A 31 8.74 -7.60 -1.55
N LEU A 32 10.00 -7.79 -1.15
CA LEU A 32 10.54 -7.18 0.07
C LEU A 32 10.57 -5.65 0.00
N PHE A 33 11.00 -5.10 -1.13
CA PHE A 33 10.98 -3.65 -1.33
C PHE A 33 9.56 -3.10 -1.38
N ALA A 34 8.64 -3.77 -2.05
CA ALA A 34 7.24 -3.38 -2.09
C ALA A 34 6.62 -3.39 -0.69
N GLY A 35 6.80 -4.47 0.06
CA GLY A 35 6.29 -4.59 1.43
C GLY A 35 6.85 -3.51 2.36
N TYR A 36 8.16 -3.27 2.32
CA TYR A 36 8.77 -2.22 3.13
C TYR A 36 8.29 -0.82 2.72
N SER A 37 8.17 -0.56 1.41
CA SER A 37 7.71 0.73 0.89
C SER A 37 6.26 1.03 1.27
N VAL A 38 5.38 0.03 1.19
CA VAL A 38 3.99 0.15 1.63
C VAL A 38 3.94 0.50 3.11
N ILE A 39 4.66 -0.24 3.96
CA ILE A 39 4.70 0.04 5.40
C ILE A 39 5.23 1.45 5.68
N ALA A 40 6.33 1.85 5.04
CA ALA A 40 6.96 3.14 5.29
C ALA A 40 6.12 4.33 4.79
N ASN A 41 5.47 4.21 3.65
CA ASN A 41 4.70 5.29 3.03
C ASN A 41 3.26 5.33 3.54
N ASP A 42 2.56 4.22 3.50
CA ASP A 42 1.12 4.18 3.79
C ASP A 42 0.83 4.29 5.28
N SER A 43 1.70 3.75 6.13
CA SER A 43 1.56 3.92 7.59
C SER A 43 1.67 5.38 8.04
N VAL A 44 2.53 6.16 7.41
CA VAL A 44 2.64 7.60 7.71
C VAL A 44 1.39 8.34 7.26
N GLN A 45 0.85 8.01 6.11
CA GLN A 45 -0.34 8.67 5.56
C GLN A 45 -1.63 8.30 6.32
N THR A 46 -1.80 7.03 6.69
CA THR A 46 -3.03 6.54 7.32
C THR A 46 -2.99 6.58 8.84
N LEU A 47 -1.86 6.24 9.44
CA LEU A 47 -1.71 6.10 10.89
C LEU A 47 -0.93 7.26 11.52
N GLY A 48 -0.30 8.14 10.74
CA GLY A 48 0.61 9.17 11.25
C GLY A 48 -0.04 10.09 12.27
N THR A 49 -1.22 10.62 11.99
CA THR A 49 -1.96 11.48 12.91
C THR A 49 -2.42 10.73 14.17
N TRP A 50 -2.83 9.48 14.02
CA TRP A 50 -3.23 8.63 15.14
C TRP A 50 -2.03 8.28 16.04
N ILE A 51 -0.87 7.96 15.45
CA ILE A 51 0.37 7.71 16.20
C ILE A 51 0.79 8.99 16.93
N ALA A 52 0.85 10.12 16.23
CA ALA A 52 1.28 11.39 16.80
C ALA A 52 0.41 11.82 18.01
N SER A 53 -0.92 11.63 17.92
CA SER A 53 -1.83 12.03 18.99
C SER A 53 -1.90 11.06 20.18
N ASN A 54 -1.38 9.84 20.04
CA ASN A 54 -1.44 8.81 21.08
C ASN A 54 -0.07 8.40 21.64
N ASN A 55 1.03 8.81 21.01
CA ASN A 55 2.40 8.42 21.38
C ASN A 55 2.77 8.76 22.83
N ASP A 56 2.25 9.89 23.37
CA ASP A 56 2.53 10.31 24.75
C ASP A 56 1.80 9.47 25.81
N ARG A 57 0.78 8.70 25.40
CA ARG A 57 -0.11 7.98 26.34
C ARG A 57 0.00 6.48 26.25
N PHE A 58 0.27 5.96 25.07
CA PHE A 58 0.33 4.52 24.81
C PHE A 58 1.73 4.13 24.35
N ASN A 59 2.17 2.99 24.88
CA ASN A 59 3.42 2.39 24.42
C ASN A 59 3.26 1.98 22.95
N TRP A 60 4.33 2.16 22.16
CA TRP A 60 4.37 1.76 20.75
C TRP A 60 3.92 0.31 20.52
N LYS A 61 4.19 -0.60 21.46
CA LYS A 61 3.76 -2.02 21.39
C LYS A 61 2.24 -2.17 21.38
N VAL A 62 1.52 -1.35 22.16
CA VAL A 62 0.06 -1.35 22.19
C VAL A 62 -0.51 -0.85 20.89
N MET A 63 0.05 0.24 20.36
CA MET A 63 -0.37 0.80 19.08
C MET A 63 -0.08 -0.15 17.93
N TRP A 64 1.12 -0.74 17.90
CA TRP A 64 1.49 -1.75 16.93
C TRP A 64 0.57 -2.98 17.00
N GLY A 65 0.29 -3.49 18.20
CA GLY A 65 -0.62 -4.61 18.41
C GLY A 65 -2.03 -4.32 17.94
N ALA A 66 -2.56 -3.13 18.19
CA ALA A 66 -3.88 -2.73 17.72
C ALA A 66 -3.94 -2.63 16.18
N ALA A 67 -2.96 -1.98 15.55
CA ALA A 67 -2.89 -1.89 14.09
C ALA A 67 -2.73 -3.26 13.44
N SER A 68 -1.88 -4.12 14.01
CA SER A 68 -1.68 -5.50 13.54
C SER A 68 -2.95 -6.35 13.69
N ALA A 69 -3.70 -6.19 14.77
CA ALA A 69 -4.95 -6.92 14.99
C ALA A 69 -6.01 -6.54 13.93
N VAL A 70 -6.13 -5.23 13.61
CA VAL A 70 -7.03 -4.76 12.54
C VAL A 70 -6.61 -5.34 11.19
N LEU A 71 -5.32 -5.31 10.87
CA LEU A 71 -4.77 -5.85 9.62
C LEU A 71 -5.04 -7.36 9.50
N LEU A 72 -4.68 -8.13 10.53
CA LEU A 72 -4.88 -9.58 10.53
C LEU A 72 -6.36 -9.96 10.44
N TYR A 73 -7.23 -9.24 11.15
CA TYR A 73 -8.67 -9.45 11.05
C TYR A 73 -9.19 -9.17 9.63
N THR A 74 -8.74 -8.08 9.01
CA THR A 74 -9.13 -7.71 7.65
C THR A 74 -8.69 -8.75 6.61
N LEU A 75 -7.45 -9.22 6.72
CA LEU A 75 -6.91 -10.24 5.83
C LEU A 75 -7.63 -11.59 6.02
N TRP A 76 -7.85 -11.99 7.28
CA TRP A 76 -8.58 -13.22 7.59
C TRP A 76 -10.02 -13.17 7.09
N TYR A 77 -10.71 -12.07 7.31
CA TYR A 77 -12.08 -11.88 6.85
C TYR A 77 -12.18 -11.91 5.32
N GLY A 78 -11.27 -11.21 4.63
CA GLY A 78 -11.18 -11.23 3.18
C GLY A 78 -10.95 -12.63 2.63
N TRP A 79 -10.00 -13.36 3.22
CA TRP A 79 -9.70 -14.75 2.84
C TRP A 79 -10.90 -15.68 3.04
N TYR A 80 -11.57 -15.57 4.20
CA TYR A 80 -12.73 -16.40 4.55
C TYR A 80 -13.92 -16.14 3.61
N MET A 81 -14.23 -14.88 3.33
CA MET A 81 -15.40 -14.51 2.53
C MET A 81 -15.22 -14.76 1.03
N ASN A 82 -13.98 -14.78 0.53
CA ASN A 82 -13.70 -14.90 -0.91
C ASN A 82 -13.03 -16.22 -1.28
N GLY A 83 -13.22 -17.28 -0.51
CA GLY A 83 -12.71 -18.61 -0.85
C GLY A 83 -11.19 -18.69 -1.01
N GLY A 84 -10.44 -17.92 -0.21
CA GLY A 84 -8.98 -17.88 -0.24
C GLY A 84 -8.38 -16.71 -1.01
N ASP A 85 -9.18 -15.92 -1.70
CA ASP A 85 -8.71 -14.73 -2.42
C ASP A 85 -8.83 -13.46 -1.57
N ILE A 86 -7.71 -12.99 -1.05
CA ILE A 86 -7.62 -11.73 -0.28
C ILE A 86 -7.83 -10.50 -1.19
N SER A 87 -7.61 -10.64 -2.49
CA SER A 87 -7.67 -9.52 -3.44
C SER A 87 -9.09 -9.18 -3.93
N TYR A 88 -10.09 -9.96 -3.55
CA TYR A 88 -11.48 -9.82 -4.04
C TYR A 88 -11.58 -9.88 -5.57
N GLY A 89 -10.81 -10.77 -6.20
CA GLY A 89 -10.78 -10.96 -7.65
C GLY A 89 -10.06 -9.85 -8.43
N ARG A 90 -9.43 -8.89 -7.76
CA ARG A 90 -8.78 -7.74 -8.42
C ARG A 90 -7.48 -8.12 -9.10
N LEU A 91 -6.72 -9.05 -8.51
CA LEU A 91 -5.48 -9.55 -9.12
C LEU A 91 -5.73 -10.28 -10.44
N ASN A 92 -6.91 -10.89 -10.61
CA ASN A 92 -7.27 -11.58 -11.86
C ASN A 92 -7.41 -10.63 -13.07
N LYS A 93 -7.51 -9.32 -12.83
CA LYS A 93 -7.57 -8.29 -13.87
C LYS A 93 -6.20 -7.88 -14.39
N ILE A 94 -5.14 -8.25 -13.68
CA ILE A 94 -3.77 -7.94 -14.06
C ILE A 94 -3.26 -9.12 -14.90
N PRO A 95 -2.88 -8.92 -16.18
CA PRO A 95 -2.34 -9.99 -17.01
C PRO A 95 -1.02 -10.49 -16.40
N PHE A 96 -0.80 -11.79 -16.48
CA PHE A 96 0.46 -12.36 -16.05
C PHE A 96 1.61 -11.79 -16.88
N GLN A 97 2.64 -11.31 -16.20
CA GLN A 97 3.87 -10.80 -16.81
C GLN A 97 5.07 -11.43 -16.12
N GLU A 98 6.09 -11.72 -16.91
CA GLU A 98 7.36 -12.18 -16.37
C GLU A 98 8.05 -11.04 -15.60
N ILE A 99 8.44 -11.33 -14.37
CA ILE A 99 9.11 -10.34 -13.52
C ILE A 99 10.55 -10.17 -14.00
N GLN A 100 10.86 -8.95 -14.43
CA GLN A 100 12.20 -8.53 -14.82
C GLN A 100 12.82 -7.66 -13.71
N TRP A 101 14.13 -7.46 -13.76
CA TRP A 101 14.85 -6.65 -12.77
C TRP A 101 14.28 -5.23 -12.61
N TYR A 102 13.81 -4.61 -13.67
CA TYR A 102 13.24 -3.25 -13.64
C TYR A 102 11.89 -3.19 -12.90
N HIS A 103 11.15 -4.28 -12.82
CA HIS A 103 9.92 -4.33 -12.00
C HIS A 103 10.25 -4.18 -10.50
N ALA A 104 11.39 -4.70 -10.04
CA ALA A 104 11.86 -4.50 -8.68
C ALA A 104 12.36 -3.06 -8.41
N MET A 105 12.71 -2.31 -9.45
CA MET A 105 13.13 -0.90 -9.32
C MET A 105 12.00 0.04 -8.96
N ALA A 106 10.76 -0.25 -9.35
CA ALA A 106 9.60 0.60 -9.01
C ALA A 106 9.39 0.73 -7.49
N PRO A 107 9.30 -0.35 -6.70
CA PRO A 107 9.23 -0.24 -5.25
C PRO A 107 10.52 0.32 -4.61
N ALA A 108 11.70 0.09 -5.20
CA ALA A 108 12.93 0.70 -4.73
C ALA A 108 12.91 2.24 -4.91
N LEU A 109 12.42 2.72 -6.05
CA LEU A 109 12.22 4.15 -6.29
C LEU A 109 11.20 4.76 -5.32
N LEU A 110 10.10 4.05 -5.05
CA LEU A 110 9.12 4.48 -4.07
C LEU A 110 9.77 4.66 -2.68
N LEU A 111 10.60 3.72 -2.28
CA LEU A 111 11.33 3.80 -1.02
C LEU A 111 12.25 5.02 -0.97
N ALA A 112 12.97 5.31 -2.05
CA ALA A 112 13.82 6.49 -2.17
C ALA A 112 13.00 7.79 -2.06
N LEU A 113 11.88 7.90 -2.76
CA LEU A 113 10.98 9.05 -2.70
C LEU A 113 10.39 9.25 -1.29
N THR A 114 9.96 8.18 -0.66
CA THR A 114 9.47 8.21 0.73
C THR A 114 10.56 8.70 1.70
N ARG A 115 11.81 8.30 1.47
CA ARG A 115 12.95 8.73 2.30
C ARG A 115 13.24 10.22 2.17
N ILE A 116 13.00 10.80 1.00
CA ILE A 116 13.13 12.26 0.74
C ILE A 116 11.91 13.03 1.28
N GLY A 117 10.87 12.33 1.72
CA GLY A 117 9.65 12.94 2.25
C GLY A 117 8.63 13.34 1.19
N VAL A 118 8.74 12.78 -0.02
CA VAL A 118 7.74 12.99 -1.08
C VAL A 118 6.62 11.97 -0.94
N PRO A 119 5.38 12.40 -0.63
CA PRO A 119 4.25 11.48 -0.56
C PRO A 119 3.87 11.02 -1.97
N VAL A 120 3.89 9.71 -2.20
CA VAL A 120 3.57 9.10 -3.49
C VAL A 120 2.53 8.02 -3.29
N SER A 121 1.61 7.86 -4.24
CA SER A 121 0.70 6.73 -4.25
C SER A 121 1.47 5.44 -4.55
N THR A 122 1.58 4.57 -3.55
CA THR A 122 2.24 3.26 -3.63
C THR A 122 1.65 2.40 -4.73
N SER A 123 0.34 2.29 -4.75
CA SER A 123 -0.38 1.50 -5.76
C SER A 123 -0.13 2.03 -7.16
N PHE A 124 -0.16 3.35 -7.34
CA PHE A 124 0.10 3.96 -8.65
C PHE A 124 1.50 3.65 -9.16
N LEU A 125 2.53 3.82 -8.34
CA LEU A 125 3.92 3.62 -8.76
C LEU A 125 4.22 2.14 -9.04
N VAL A 126 3.77 1.23 -8.16
CA VAL A 126 3.99 -0.21 -8.33
C VAL A 126 3.22 -0.73 -9.55
N LEU A 127 1.95 -0.39 -9.68
CA LEU A 127 1.14 -0.85 -10.80
C LEU A 127 1.55 -0.25 -12.14
N SER A 128 2.10 0.96 -12.17
CA SER A 128 2.59 1.58 -13.40
C SER A 128 3.73 0.79 -14.05
N ALA A 129 4.53 0.07 -13.24
CA ALA A 129 5.59 -0.81 -13.74
C ALA A 129 5.05 -2.02 -14.53
N PHE A 130 3.81 -2.42 -14.29
CA PHE A 130 3.14 -3.56 -14.94
C PHE A 130 2.06 -3.13 -15.93
N ALA A 131 1.78 -1.83 -16.03
CA ALA A 131 0.69 -1.32 -16.84
C ALA A 131 1.08 -1.19 -18.32
N SER A 132 0.17 -1.56 -19.22
CA SER A 132 0.25 -1.14 -20.60
C SER A 132 0.02 0.37 -20.73
N THR A 133 0.47 1.00 -21.82
CA THR A 133 0.31 2.44 -22.09
C THR A 133 -1.13 2.92 -21.89
N PHE A 134 -2.10 2.16 -22.37
CA PHE A 134 -3.52 2.47 -22.26
C PHE A 134 -4.02 2.42 -20.79
N VAL A 135 -3.57 1.45 -20.01
CA VAL A 135 -3.92 1.34 -18.59
C VAL A 135 -3.26 2.46 -17.80
N LEU A 136 -2.01 2.80 -18.13
CA LEU A 136 -1.28 3.90 -17.50
C LEU A 136 -1.98 5.23 -17.72
N GLU A 137 -2.42 5.54 -18.95
CA GLU A 137 -3.18 6.76 -19.25
C GLU A 137 -4.47 6.86 -18.43
N LYS A 138 -5.26 5.79 -18.38
CA LYS A 138 -6.46 5.74 -17.54
C LYS A 138 -6.18 5.93 -16.06
N MET A 139 -5.11 5.33 -15.56
CA MET A 139 -4.68 5.49 -14.17
C MET A 139 -4.28 6.94 -13.88
N LEU A 140 -3.53 7.58 -14.79
CA LEU A 140 -3.13 8.99 -14.67
C LEU A 140 -4.34 9.91 -14.59
N VAL A 141 -5.25 9.81 -15.55
CA VAL A 141 -6.46 10.64 -15.59
C VAL A 141 -7.30 10.46 -14.35
N LYS A 142 -7.54 9.21 -13.92
CA LYS A 142 -8.30 8.90 -12.72
C LYS A 142 -7.65 9.47 -11.45
N SER A 143 -6.32 9.34 -11.34
CA SER A 143 -5.57 9.86 -10.20
C SER A 143 -5.57 11.39 -10.16
N MET A 144 -5.38 12.06 -11.27
CA MET A 144 -5.43 13.53 -11.37
C MET A 144 -6.81 14.07 -10.99
N MET A 145 -7.88 13.45 -11.49
CA MET A 145 -9.23 13.81 -11.11
C MET A 145 -9.50 13.56 -9.61
N GLY A 146 -9.04 12.43 -9.09
CA GLY A 146 -9.16 12.10 -7.68
C GLY A 146 -8.44 13.11 -6.78
N TYR A 147 -7.23 13.52 -7.13
CA TYR A 147 -6.49 14.55 -6.39
C TYR A 147 -7.16 15.91 -6.45
N ALA A 148 -7.69 16.31 -7.61
CA ALA A 148 -8.43 17.56 -7.74
C ALA A 148 -9.68 17.58 -6.84
N VAL A 149 -10.48 16.51 -6.86
CA VAL A 149 -11.67 16.39 -6.00
C VAL A 149 -11.26 16.36 -4.52
N ALA A 150 -10.21 15.62 -4.17
CA ALA A 150 -9.72 15.55 -2.80
C ALA A 150 -9.22 16.91 -2.30
N ALA A 151 -8.52 17.68 -3.13
CA ALA A 151 -8.04 19.02 -2.78
C ALA A 151 -9.21 19.98 -2.49
N VAL A 152 -10.24 19.97 -3.34
CA VAL A 152 -11.44 20.79 -3.14
C VAL A 152 -12.17 20.35 -1.86
N ALA A 153 -12.37 19.05 -1.67
CA ALA A 153 -13.03 18.52 -0.47
C ALA A 153 -12.23 18.88 0.81
N ALA A 154 -10.91 18.71 0.79
CA ALA A 154 -10.06 19.07 1.92
C ALA A 154 -10.13 20.56 2.26
N TYR A 155 -10.15 21.43 1.25
CA TYR A 155 -10.28 22.86 1.43
C TYR A 155 -11.64 23.24 2.06
N VAL A 156 -12.73 22.68 1.56
CA VAL A 156 -14.09 22.89 2.12
C VAL A 156 -14.17 22.40 3.56
N ILE A 157 -13.70 21.17 3.82
CA ILE A 157 -13.68 20.60 5.17
C ILE A 157 -12.82 21.48 6.10
N TRP A 158 -11.67 21.94 5.65
CA TRP A 158 -10.82 22.82 6.43
C TRP A 158 -11.54 24.11 6.84
N ILE A 159 -12.21 24.78 5.91
CA ILE A 159 -12.97 26.00 6.21
C ILE A 159 -14.08 25.74 7.25
N VAL A 160 -14.83 24.64 7.08
CA VAL A 160 -15.91 24.29 7.99
C VAL A 160 -15.39 23.96 9.37
N VAL A 161 -14.36 23.09 9.43
CA VAL A 161 -13.78 22.63 10.70
C VAL A 161 -13.07 23.76 11.44
N SER A 162 -12.31 24.62 10.74
CA SER A 162 -11.65 25.76 11.38
C SER A 162 -12.65 26.72 12.02
N ARG A 163 -13.73 27.05 11.33
CA ARG A 163 -14.79 27.90 11.89
C ARG A 163 -15.45 27.30 13.13
N ILE A 164 -15.74 26.00 13.10
CA ILE A 164 -16.34 25.30 14.24
C ILE A 164 -15.36 25.25 15.42
N LEU A 165 -14.07 25.03 15.14
CA LEU A 165 -13.04 24.95 16.19
C LEU A 165 -12.69 26.31 16.78
N ASP A 166 -12.70 27.38 15.98
CA ASP A 166 -12.44 28.73 16.45
C ASP A 166 -13.56 29.26 17.40
N GLU A 167 -14.80 28.78 17.18
CA GLU A 167 -15.96 29.08 18.04
C GLU A 167 -16.08 28.11 19.23
N ALA A 168 -15.37 26.99 19.20
CA ALA A 168 -15.48 25.96 20.24
C ALA A 168 -14.73 26.32 21.49
N LYS A 169 -15.41 26.31 22.63
CA LYS A 169 -14.79 26.40 23.95
C LYS A 169 -13.83 25.20 24.16
N PRO A 170 -12.77 25.34 24.97
CA PRO A 170 -11.85 24.27 25.27
C PRO A 170 -12.61 23.01 25.72
N VAL A 171 -12.34 21.89 25.06
CA VAL A 171 -13.04 20.62 25.30
C VAL A 171 -12.77 20.17 26.75
N LYS A 172 -13.82 19.92 27.51
CA LYS A 172 -13.72 19.40 28.88
C LYS A 172 -13.02 18.02 28.84
N GLU A 173 -12.26 17.72 29.90
CA GLU A 173 -11.49 16.46 30.03
C GLU A 173 -12.35 15.20 29.83
N GLU A 174 -13.61 15.26 30.31
CA GLU A 174 -14.57 14.18 30.17
C GLU A 174 -14.89 13.85 28.70
N HIS A 175 -14.99 14.86 27.84
CA HIS A 175 -15.26 14.67 26.41
C HIS A 175 -14.03 14.23 25.61
N LYS A 176 -12.82 14.49 26.09
CA LYS A 176 -11.58 14.05 25.43
C LYS A 176 -11.47 12.53 25.33
N ARG A 177 -12.05 11.81 26.29
CA ARG A 177 -12.10 10.33 26.23
C ARG A 177 -12.93 9.85 25.05
N TRP A 178 -14.11 10.42 24.83
CA TRP A 178 -15.00 10.06 23.73
C TRP A 178 -14.42 10.42 22.35
N TRP A 179 -13.77 11.58 22.26
CA TRP A 179 -13.07 11.97 21.03
C TRP A 179 -11.94 10.99 20.68
N ARG A 180 -11.25 10.49 21.67
CA ARG A 180 -10.19 9.48 21.48
C ARG A 180 -10.74 8.15 21.04
N ILE A 181 -11.80 7.66 21.66
CA ILE A 181 -12.48 6.44 21.22
C ILE A 181 -12.93 6.59 19.77
N GLY A 182 -13.55 7.73 19.44
CA GLY A 182 -13.93 8.05 18.07
C GLY A 182 -12.75 8.00 17.09
N GLN A 183 -11.61 8.58 17.47
CA GLN A 183 -10.39 8.55 16.68
C GLN A 183 -9.89 7.10 16.43
N TRP A 184 -9.85 6.26 17.44
CA TRP A 184 -9.42 4.87 17.30
C TRP A 184 -10.36 4.09 16.38
N VAL A 185 -11.66 4.24 16.54
CA VAL A 185 -12.66 3.56 15.71
C VAL A 185 -12.57 4.03 14.26
N THR A 186 -12.52 5.35 14.03
CA THR A 186 -12.45 5.91 12.67
C THR A 186 -11.14 5.58 11.98
N THR A 187 -10.00 5.57 12.70
CA THR A 187 -8.71 5.16 12.14
C THR A 187 -8.70 3.69 11.78
N GLY A 188 -9.26 2.82 12.64
CA GLY A 188 -9.43 1.40 12.33
C GLY A 188 -10.30 1.19 11.08
N PHE A 189 -11.43 1.88 11.00
CA PHE A 189 -12.31 1.82 9.84
C PHE A 189 -11.63 2.33 8.54
N LEU A 190 -10.88 3.42 8.63
CA LEU A 190 -10.12 3.97 7.52
C LEU A 190 -9.04 2.98 7.03
N SER A 191 -8.34 2.33 7.95
CA SER A 191 -7.32 1.32 7.61
C SER A 191 -7.94 0.12 6.87
N VAL A 192 -9.14 -0.33 7.29
CA VAL A 192 -9.88 -1.39 6.60
C VAL A 192 -10.33 -0.93 5.21
N SER A 193 -10.92 0.25 5.12
CA SER A 193 -11.41 0.82 3.85
C SER A 193 -10.27 1.05 2.86
N TYR A 194 -9.11 1.51 3.35
CA TYR A 194 -7.94 1.75 2.51
C TYR A 194 -7.43 0.45 1.88
N THR A 195 -7.34 -0.64 2.62
CA THR A 195 -6.96 -1.96 2.08
C THR A 195 -7.94 -2.47 1.02
N HIS A 196 -9.22 -2.08 1.10
CA HIS A 196 -10.23 -2.51 0.13
C HIS A 196 -10.38 -1.59 -1.08
N LEU A 197 -10.06 -0.31 -0.96
CA LEU A 197 -10.32 0.71 -2.00
C LEU A 197 -9.12 1.05 -2.88
N THR A 198 -7.90 0.76 -2.44
CA THR A 198 -6.67 1.20 -3.11
C THR A 198 -6.21 0.34 -4.28
N LEU A 199 -6.83 -0.81 -4.51
CA LEU A 199 -6.59 -1.60 -5.71
C LEU A 199 -7.59 -1.21 -6.80
N PRO A 200 -7.13 -1.05 -8.06
CA PRO A 200 -7.94 -0.60 -9.18
C PRO A 200 -9.07 -1.58 -9.55
#